data_c8aad1e57f3e9cd3862ff95b72624c67
#
_entry.id   c8aad1e57f3e9cd3862ff95b72624c67
#
_cell.length_a   1.000
_cell.length_b   1.000
_cell.length_c   1.000
_cell.angle_alpha   90.00
_cell.angle_beta   90.00
_cell.angle_gamma   90.00
#
_symmetry.space_group_name_H-M   'P 1'
#
loop_
_entity.id
_entity.type
_entity.pdbx_description
1 polymer ?
#
loop_
_entity_poly.entity_id
_entity_poly.type
_entity_poly.pdbx_seq_one_letter_code
_entity_poly.pdbx_strand_id
1 'polypeptide(L)'
;MPLTETEWDLVTTWVRNYLLDTTDPHTQLAQYGFPPDFIGALRLTHVSTDNARTLVHHSRTDIQRQLRLVEAVTTIDRLSVLPDIVKAQEFLERLREDFRAHAAQDTFRTCVLKNGTEAFIDRQDLRETLRRFLADPDKFVLLVDGEPGSGRSYTYSFLRHIGQHSGFRPVRVTLSRTATAAKVVRRLADFVAGPQAGAAPLNPTELNDLLPSIDEAAHWVAGRATAVEERFWLVLDECDKLDPSSDVWDFIGQLATAIYEHAAVRGDQAPRLVLLGYGRSMRQLPYDLRGNLSWDTARIVEPGDLRHFFDQVFHEAPPEILGTGQPRESAIAELVEVAVHEVLRATGTEGADGADREGYMRKLCTAAEGAVRVYRSL
;
A
#
# COMPACT_ATOMS: atom_id res chain seq x y z
N MET A 1 9.00 -15.60 -14.57
CA MET A 1 9.19 -14.50 -15.57
C MET A 1 7.84 -13.97 -16.00
N PRO A 2 7.60 -12.66 -15.97
CA PRO A 2 6.32 -12.07 -16.39
C PRO A 2 5.97 -12.44 -17.83
N LEU A 3 4.69 -12.36 -18.16
CA LEU A 3 4.24 -12.60 -19.54
C LEU A 3 4.68 -11.45 -20.45
N THR A 4 5.11 -11.79 -21.67
CA THR A 4 5.49 -10.83 -22.72
C THR A 4 4.25 -10.15 -23.32
N GLU A 5 4.42 -9.05 -24.05
CA GLU A 5 3.32 -8.36 -24.74
C GLU A 5 2.57 -9.30 -25.70
N THR A 6 3.29 -10.11 -26.47
CA THR A 6 2.67 -11.10 -27.39
C THR A 6 1.84 -12.15 -26.65
N GLU A 7 2.26 -12.56 -25.46
CA GLU A 7 1.52 -13.49 -24.62
C GLU A 7 0.26 -12.83 -24.04
N TRP A 8 0.35 -11.55 -23.67
CA TRP A 8 -0.80 -10.76 -23.25
C TRP A 8 -1.83 -10.54 -24.37
N ASP A 9 -1.38 -10.39 -25.62
CA ASP A 9 -2.28 -10.33 -26.79
C ASP A 9 -3.04 -11.65 -26.96
N LEU A 10 -2.37 -12.78 -26.71
CA LEU A 10 -3.01 -14.10 -26.73
C LEU A 10 -4.05 -14.24 -25.60
N VAL A 11 -3.68 -13.85 -24.36
CA VAL A 11 -4.63 -13.81 -23.22
C VAL A 11 -5.82 -12.90 -23.56
N THR A 12 -5.60 -11.74 -24.17
CA THR A 12 -6.69 -10.85 -24.59
C THR A 12 -7.64 -11.53 -25.56
N THR A 13 -7.11 -12.33 -26.48
CA THR A 13 -7.91 -13.09 -27.43
C THR A 13 -8.75 -14.16 -26.72
N TRP A 14 -8.19 -14.89 -25.76
CA TRP A 14 -8.91 -15.88 -24.97
C TRP A 14 -10.00 -15.23 -24.10
N VAL A 15 -9.68 -14.12 -23.43
CA VAL A 15 -10.65 -13.36 -22.65
C VAL A 15 -11.83 -12.92 -23.50
N ARG A 16 -11.58 -12.37 -24.70
CA ARG A 16 -12.62 -11.96 -25.62
C ARG A 16 -13.51 -13.14 -26.05
N ASN A 17 -12.90 -14.27 -26.40
CA ASN A 17 -13.60 -15.37 -27.03
C ASN A 17 -14.35 -16.27 -26.01
N TYR A 18 -13.83 -16.38 -24.80
CA TYR A 18 -14.29 -17.38 -23.85
C TYR A 18 -14.85 -16.80 -22.57
N LEU A 19 -14.24 -15.74 -22.03
CA LEU A 19 -14.67 -15.17 -20.76
C LEU A 19 -15.78 -14.12 -20.92
N LEU A 20 -15.82 -13.42 -22.05
CA LEU A 20 -16.76 -12.33 -22.30
C LEU A 20 -17.77 -12.61 -23.41
N ASP A 21 -17.92 -13.88 -23.79
CA ASP A 21 -18.95 -14.30 -24.74
C ASP A 21 -20.33 -14.40 -24.05
N THR A 22 -20.81 -13.29 -23.52
CA THR A 22 -22.06 -13.20 -22.79
C THR A 22 -22.71 -11.83 -22.94
N THR A 23 -24.04 -11.81 -22.71
CA THR A 23 -24.81 -10.56 -22.68
C THR A 23 -24.64 -9.78 -21.37
N ASP A 24 -24.13 -10.40 -20.32
CA ASP A 24 -23.87 -9.78 -19.01
C ASP A 24 -22.46 -10.11 -18.52
N PRO A 25 -21.45 -9.34 -18.97
CA PRO A 25 -20.07 -9.55 -18.57
C PRO A 25 -19.82 -9.29 -17.07
N HIS A 26 -20.61 -8.44 -16.40
CA HIS A 26 -20.44 -8.18 -14.98
C HIS A 26 -20.77 -9.43 -14.15
N THR A 27 -21.92 -10.03 -14.37
CA THR A 27 -22.32 -11.26 -13.68
C THR A 27 -21.35 -12.41 -13.97
N GLN A 28 -20.87 -12.51 -15.20
CA GLN A 28 -19.90 -13.56 -15.55
C GLN A 28 -18.56 -13.37 -14.82
N LEU A 29 -18.02 -12.17 -14.77
CA LEU A 29 -16.78 -11.90 -14.03
C LEU A 29 -16.94 -12.18 -12.53
N ALA A 30 -18.10 -11.85 -11.95
CA ALA A 30 -18.39 -12.20 -10.56
C ALA A 30 -18.39 -13.72 -10.32
N GLN A 31 -18.92 -14.52 -11.24
CA GLN A 31 -18.89 -16.00 -11.18
C GLN A 31 -17.46 -16.55 -11.21
N TYR A 32 -16.54 -15.88 -11.90
CA TYR A 32 -15.11 -16.23 -11.90
C TYR A 32 -14.32 -15.62 -10.72
N GLY A 33 -15.05 -15.08 -9.73
CA GLY A 33 -14.46 -14.63 -8.48
C GLY A 33 -13.70 -13.30 -8.56
N PHE A 34 -13.95 -12.46 -9.58
CA PHE A 34 -13.44 -11.10 -9.59
C PHE A 34 -14.16 -10.25 -8.54
N PRO A 35 -13.42 -9.41 -7.77
CA PRO A 35 -14.04 -8.60 -6.74
C PRO A 35 -15.05 -7.59 -7.32
N PRO A 36 -16.18 -7.31 -6.64
CA PRO A 36 -17.21 -6.39 -7.13
C PRO A 36 -16.69 -4.97 -7.37
N ASP A 37 -15.77 -4.48 -6.52
CA ASP A 37 -15.12 -3.18 -6.66
C ASP A 37 -14.25 -3.10 -7.93
N PHE A 38 -13.54 -4.19 -8.25
CA PHE A 38 -12.78 -4.29 -9.49
C PHE A 38 -13.71 -4.30 -10.70
N ILE A 39 -14.77 -5.12 -10.68
CA ILE A 39 -15.76 -5.20 -11.76
C ILE A 39 -16.43 -3.84 -11.95
N GLY A 40 -16.83 -3.17 -10.87
CA GLY A 40 -17.46 -1.85 -10.91
C GLY A 40 -16.56 -0.73 -11.42
N ALA A 41 -15.23 -0.89 -11.29
CA ALA A 41 -14.25 0.06 -11.84
C ALA A 41 -14.02 -0.13 -13.36
N LEU A 42 -14.40 -1.28 -13.92
CA LEU A 42 -14.30 -1.56 -15.35
C LEU A 42 -15.47 -0.89 -16.09
N ARG A 43 -15.15 0.00 -17.02
CA ARG A 43 -16.14 0.59 -17.93
C ARG A 43 -16.45 -0.39 -19.07
N LEU A 44 -17.20 -1.45 -18.74
CA LEU A 44 -17.58 -2.46 -19.71
C LEU A 44 -18.68 -1.90 -20.64
N THR A 45 -18.56 -2.26 -21.92
CA THR A 45 -19.45 -1.87 -23.00
C THR A 45 -20.14 -3.10 -23.59
N HIS A 46 -20.92 -2.92 -24.66
CA HIS A 46 -21.48 -4.06 -25.42
C HIS A 46 -20.47 -4.68 -26.39
N VAL A 47 -19.25 -4.15 -26.46
CA VAL A 47 -18.19 -4.62 -27.38
C VAL A 47 -17.22 -5.53 -26.63
N SER A 48 -17.30 -6.83 -26.86
CA SER A 48 -16.46 -7.84 -26.17
C SER A 48 -14.96 -7.61 -26.35
N THR A 49 -14.52 -7.10 -27.48
CA THR A 49 -13.10 -6.79 -27.75
C THR A 49 -12.59 -5.66 -26.85
N ASP A 50 -13.38 -4.60 -26.67
CA ASP A 50 -13.00 -3.47 -25.83
C ASP A 50 -13.02 -3.86 -24.35
N ASN A 51 -14.00 -4.67 -23.94
CA ASN A 51 -14.09 -5.24 -22.61
C ASN A 51 -12.88 -6.11 -22.30
N ALA A 52 -12.45 -6.97 -23.24
CA ALA A 52 -11.28 -7.82 -23.05
C ALA A 52 -10.00 -7.00 -22.87
N ARG A 53 -9.79 -5.99 -23.71
CA ARG A 53 -8.64 -5.08 -23.56
C ARG A 53 -8.65 -4.34 -22.23
N THR A 54 -9.81 -3.82 -21.82
CA THR A 54 -9.99 -3.12 -20.57
C THR A 54 -9.68 -4.06 -19.38
N LEU A 55 -10.25 -5.25 -19.37
CA LEU A 55 -10.05 -6.23 -18.31
C LEU A 55 -8.59 -6.66 -18.21
N VAL A 56 -7.94 -6.98 -19.33
CA VAL A 56 -6.52 -7.35 -19.36
C VAL A 56 -5.66 -6.20 -18.88
N HIS A 57 -5.88 -4.97 -19.40
CA HIS A 57 -5.11 -3.80 -19.00
C HIS A 57 -5.17 -3.56 -17.48
N HIS A 58 -6.35 -3.58 -16.88
CA HIS A 58 -6.51 -3.40 -15.44
C HIS A 58 -5.98 -4.58 -14.62
N SER A 59 -6.02 -5.80 -15.16
CA SER A 59 -5.47 -6.97 -14.47
C SER A 59 -3.95 -6.99 -14.47
N ARG A 60 -3.28 -6.44 -15.49
CA ARG A 60 -1.80 -6.40 -15.58
C ARG A 60 -1.12 -5.59 -14.49
N THR A 61 -1.85 -4.74 -13.79
CA THR A 61 -1.30 -3.90 -12.72
C THR A 61 -1.07 -4.65 -11.40
N ASP A 62 -1.57 -5.87 -11.26
CA ASP A 62 -1.52 -6.65 -10.02
C ASP A 62 -1.37 -8.15 -10.32
N ILE A 63 -0.37 -8.80 -9.72
CA ILE A 63 -0.05 -10.21 -9.99
C ILE A 63 -1.19 -11.18 -9.58
N GLN A 64 -1.94 -10.85 -8.53
CA GLN A 64 -3.09 -11.67 -8.13
C GLN A 64 -4.23 -11.57 -9.16
N ARG A 65 -4.44 -10.37 -9.73
CA ARG A 65 -5.42 -10.17 -10.80
C ARG A 65 -4.98 -10.86 -12.09
N GLN A 66 -3.68 -10.84 -12.40
CA GLN A 66 -3.12 -11.60 -13.53
C GLN A 66 -3.39 -13.09 -13.38
N LEU A 67 -3.06 -13.65 -12.21
CA LEU A 67 -3.33 -15.05 -11.88
C LEU A 67 -4.80 -15.40 -12.04
N ARG A 68 -5.68 -14.62 -11.41
CA ARG A 68 -7.14 -14.87 -11.47
C ARG A 68 -7.67 -14.80 -12.90
N LEU A 69 -7.17 -13.86 -13.70
CA LEU A 69 -7.58 -13.73 -15.10
C LEU A 69 -7.20 -14.97 -15.93
N VAL A 70 -5.96 -15.44 -15.84
CA VAL A 70 -5.50 -16.62 -16.57
C VAL A 70 -6.16 -17.89 -16.01
N GLU A 71 -6.35 -17.98 -14.69
CA GLU A 71 -7.06 -19.08 -14.05
C GLU A 71 -8.54 -19.15 -14.51
N ALA A 72 -9.24 -18.01 -14.55
CA ALA A 72 -10.61 -17.95 -15.08
C ALA A 72 -10.68 -18.45 -16.52
N VAL A 73 -9.72 -18.09 -17.37
CA VAL A 73 -9.64 -18.58 -18.74
C VAL A 73 -9.38 -20.08 -18.78
N THR A 74 -8.52 -20.63 -17.92
CA THR A 74 -8.18 -22.08 -17.91
C THR A 74 -9.29 -22.96 -17.35
N THR A 75 -10.20 -22.43 -16.53
CA THR A 75 -11.33 -23.19 -15.95
C THR A 75 -12.53 -23.33 -16.86
N ILE A 76 -12.53 -22.70 -18.03
CA ILE A 76 -13.65 -22.77 -18.98
C ILE A 76 -13.61 -24.08 -19.72
N ASP A 77 -14.68 -24.87 -19.61
CA ASP A 77 -14.82 -26.20 -20.26
C ASP A 77 -14.56 -26.15 -21.78
N ARG A 78 -14.86 -25.04 -22.43
CA ARG A 78 -14.64 -24.85 -23.87
C ARG A 78 -13.15 -24.81 -24.25
N LEU A 79 -12.29 -24.39 -23.36
CA LEU A 79 -10.83 -24.36 -23.58
C LEU A 79 -10.24 -25.78 -23.51
N SER A 80 -10.84 -26.69 -22.74
CA SER A 80 -10.33 -28.06 -22.55
C SER A 80 -10.17 -28.86 -23.86
N VAL A 81 -10.75 -28.39 -24.95
CA VAL A 81 -10.73 -29.03 -26.27
C VAL A 81 -9.77 -28.35 -27.25
N LEU A 82 -9.13 -27.23 -26.87
CA LEU A 82 -8.35 -26.41 -27.77
C LEU A 82 -6.82 -26.51 -27.50
N PRO A 83 -5.98 -26.39 -28.57
CA PRO A 83 -4.51 -26.38 -28.39
C PRO A 83 -4.01 -25.27 -27.46
N ASP A 84 -4.83 -24.25 -27.20
CA ASP A 84 -4.48 -23.11 -26.38
C ASP A 84 -4.49 -23.40 -24.88
N ILE A 85 -5.13 -24.52 -24.43
CA ILE A 85 -5.17 -24.89 -23.00
C ILE A 85 -3.78 -25.16 -22.45
N VAL A 86 -2.93 -25.81 -23.22
CA VAL A 86 -1.57 -26.12 -22.80
C VAL A 86 -0.79 -24.85 -22.56
N LYS A 87 -0.89 -23.87 -23.48
CA LYS A 87 -0.26 -22.55 -23.31
C LYS A 87 -0.85 -21.78 -22.16
N ALA A 88 -2.17 -21.81 -21.97
CA ALA A 88 -2.81 -21.12 -20.85
C ALA A 88 -2.37 -21.72 -19.50
N GLN A 89 -2.19 -23.03 -19.41
CA GLN A 89 -1.64 -23.71 -18.25
C GLN A 89 -0.16 -23.36 -18.01
N GLU A 90 0.65 -23.30 -19.07
CA GLU A 90 2.05 -22.84 -18.98
C GLU A 90 2.12 -21.39 -18.46
N PHE A 91 1.26 -20.51 -18.94
CA PHE A 91 1.19 -19.14 -18.47
C PHE A 91 0.77 -19.05 -17.00
N LEU A 92 -0.23 -19.88 -16.61
CA LEU A 92 -0.70 -19.94 -15.23
C LEU A 92 0.42 -20.42 -14.28
N GLU A 93 1.15 -21.47 -14.65
CA GLU A 93 2.27 -21.96 -13.82
C GLU A 93 3.40 -20.91 -13.71
N ARG A 94 3.75 -20.23 -14.79
CA ARG A 94 4.74 -19.13 -14.75
C ARG A 94 4.29 -18.00 -13.84
N LEU A 95 3.03 -17.59 -13.92
CA LEU A 95 2.47 -16.56 -13.03
C LEU A 95 2.42 -17.03 -11.58
N ARG A 96 2.13 -18.32 -11.33
CA ARG A 96 2.20 -18.91 -9.98
C ARG A 96 3.61 -18.94 -9.43
N GLU A 97 4.59 -19.26 -10.25
CA GLU A 97 6.01 -19.20 -9.87
C GLU A 97 6.44 -17.76 -9.57
N ASP A 98 6.08 -16.81 -10.42
CA ASP A 98 6.32 -15.38 -10.20
C ASP A 98 5.64 -14.91 -8.90
N PHE A 99 4.39 -15.29 -8.66
CA PHE A 99 3.68 -14.96 -7.43
C PHE A 99 4.37 -15.56 -6.20
N ARG A 100 4.78 -16.84 -6.27
CA ARG A 100 5.53 -17.49 -5.16
C ARG A 100 6.87 -16.81 -4.93
N ALA A 101 7.60 -16.44 -5.98
CA ALA A 101 8.86 -15.72 -5.87
C ALA A 101 8.66 -14.34 -5.22
N HIS A 102 7.61 -13.60 -5.61
CA HIS A 102 7.27 -12.33 -4.98
C HIS A 102 6.78 -12.50 -3.53
N ALA A 103 6.00 -13.55 -3.25
CA ALA A 103 5.53 -13.86 -1.89
C ALA A 103 6.68 -14.39 -0.99
N ALA A 104 7.65 -15.07 -1.56
CA ALA A 104 8.86 -15.49 -0.84
C ALA A 104 9.81 -14.32 -0.55
N GLN A 105 9.71 -13.23 -1.31
CA GLN A 105 10.43 -12.00 -1.05
C GLN A 105 9.78 -11.35 0.19
N ASP A 106 10.55 -11.19 1.26
CA ASP A 106 10.09 -10.53 2.48
C ASP A 106 9.71 -9.08 2.17
N THR A 107 8.40 -8.84 2.01
CA THR A 107 7.84 -7.52 1.66
C THR A 107 8.25 -6.42 2.63
N PHE A 108 8.60 -6.79 3.88
CA PHE A 108 9.13 -5.86 4.86
C PHE A 108 10.59 -5.47 4.61
N ARG A 109 11.33 -6.19 3.79
CA ARG A 109 12.71 -5.85 3.42
C ARG A 109 12.79 -4.97 2.18
N THR A 110 11.72 -4.87 1.38
CA THR A 110 11.73 -4.09 0.14
C THR A 110 12.15 -2.63 0.38
N CYS A 111 13.22 -2.21 -0.27
CA CYS A 111 13.74 -0.83 -0.18
C CYS A 111 13.27 0.07 -1.30
N VAL A 112 12.81 -0.48 -2.43
CA VAL A 112 12.30 0.29 -3.57
C VAL A 112 10.84 -0.10 -3.83
N LEU A 113 9.92 0.79 -3.50
CA LEU A 113 8.48 0.60 -3.56
C LEU A 113 7.94 0.95 -4.95
N LYS A 114 6.64 0.76 -5.17
CA LYS A 114 5.91 1.10 -6.40
C LYS A 114 6.61 0.59 -7.67
N ASN A 115 6.83 -0.71 -7.74
CA ASN A 115 7.46 -1.35 -8.89
C ASN A 115 8.85 -0.80 -9.22
N GLY A 116 9.60 -0.43 -8.20
CA GLY A 116 10.97 0.00 -8.35
C GLY A 116 11.18 1.50 -8.56
N THR A 117 10.20 2.35 -8.25
CA THR A 117 10.25 3.78 -8.51
C THR A 117 10.31 4.69 -7.28
N GLU A 118 10.00 4.19 -6.07
CA GLU A 118 9.97 5.00 -4.85
C GLU A 118 10.95 4.43 -3.82
N ALA A 119 11.97 5.21 -3.44
CA ALA A 119 12.95 4.79 -2.43
C ALA A 119 12.33 4.83 -1.03
N PHE A 120 12.52 3.76 -0.26
CA PHE A 120 12.17 3.67 1.15
C PHE A 120 13.42 3.36 1.96
N ILE A 121 14.06 4.42 2.43
CA ILE A 121 15.37 4.37 3.05
C ILE A 121 15.22 4.14 4.55
N ASP A 122 16.06 3.26 5.11
CA ASP A 122 16.09 2.93 6.54
C ASP A 122 14.77 2.38 7.09
N ARG A 123 14.44 2.71 8.32
CA ARG A 123 13.21 2.35 9.02
C ARG A 123 13.14 0.87 9.40
N GLN A 124 14.25 0.27 9.77
CA GLN A 124 14.30 -1.13 10.22
C GLN A 124 13.39 -1.36 11.44
N ASP A 125 13.39 -0.43 12.39
CA ASP A 125 12.53 -0.50 13.57
C ASP A 125 11.04 -0.45 13.19
N LEU A 126 10.68 0.41 12.23
CA LEU A 126 9.31 0.46 11.70
C LEU A 126 8.92 -0.86 11.01
N ARG A 127 9.83 -1.42 10.20
CA ARG A 127 9.61 -2.69 9.49
C ARG A 127 9.31 -3.81 10.48
N GLU A 128 10.10 -3.91 11.54
CA GLU A 128 9.92 -4.89 12.59
C GLU A 128 8.66 -4.62 13.44
N THR A 129 8.39 -3.34 13.74
CA THR A 129 7.16 -2.94 14.45
C THR A 129 5.93 -3.28 13.64
N LEU A 130 5.92 -3.00 12.32
CA LEU A 130 4.81 -3.33 11.43
C LEU A 130 4.62 -4.83 11.26
N ARG A 131 5.72 -5.60 11.21
CA ARG A 131 5.65 -7.07 11.15
C ARG A 131 4.95 -7.63 12.40
N ARG A 132 5.38 -7.16 13.58
CA ARG A 132 4.73 -7.54 14.85
C ARG A 132 3.30 -7.03 14.95
N PHE A 133 3.06 -5.78 14.55
CA PHE A 133 1.73 -5.18 14.54
C PHE A 133 0.76 -5.94 13.62
N LEU A 134 1.22 -6.42 12.48
CA LEU A 134 0.40 -7.21 11.57
C LEU A 134 0.09 -8.60 12.13
N ALA A 135 1.08 -9.23 12.78
CA ALA A 135 0.96 -10.60 13.33
C ALA A 135 0.15 -10.68 14.62
N ASP A 136 0.03 -9.57 15.36
CA ASP A 136 -0.65 -9.54 16.66
C ASP A 136 -2.08 -9.02 16.49
N PRO A 137 -3.11 -9.87 16.70
CA PRO A 137 -4.51 -9.47 16.57
C PRO A 137 -4.96 -8.49 17.65
N ASP A 138 -4.27 -8.45 18.79
CA ASP A 138 -4.60 -7.54 19.88
C ASP A 138 -4.04 -6.13 19.68
N LYS A 139 -3.20 -5.92 18.66
CA LYS A 139 -2.66 -4.61 18.29
C LYS A 139 -3.47 -3.99 17.17
N PHE A 140 -4.17 -2.89 17.44
CA PHE A 140 -4.99 -2.22 16.44
C PHE A 140 -4.72 -0.71 16.31
N VAL A 141 -3.84 -0.12 17.14
CA VAL A 141 -3.38 1.26 16.97
C VAL A 141 -1.86 1.30 16.86
N LEU A 142 -1.36 1.88 15.77
CA LEU A 142 0.06 2.16 15.56
C LEU A 142 0.31 3.66 15.65
N LEU A 143 1.21 4.05 16.52
CA LEU A 143 1.66 5.42 16.71
C LEU A 143 3.06 5.59 16.11
N VAL A 144 3.21 6.51 15.18
CA VAL A 144 4.50 6.86 14.59
C VAL A 144 4.82 8.29 14.92
N ASP A 145 5.79 8.45 15.81
CA ASP A 145 6.34 9.75 16.21
C ASP A 145 7.65 10.06 15.48
N GLY A 146 8.30 11.15 15.80
CA GLY A 146 9.61 11.54 15.29
C GLY A 146 9.70 13.03 14.98
N GLU A 147 10.89 13.49 14.72
CA GLU A 147 11.15 14.88 14.41
C GLU A 147 10.55 15.31 13.06
N PRO A 148 10.25 16.59 12.87
CA PRO A 148 9.95 17.14 11.55
C PRO A 148 11.07 16.81 10.55
N GLY A 149 10.70 16.35 9.35
CA GLY A 149 11.68 15.96 8.34
C GLY A 149 12.20 14.52 8.46
N SER A 150 11.84 13.76 9.50
CA SER A 150 12.25 12.35 9.68
C SER A 150 11.54 11.35 8.74
N GLY A 151 10.64 11.80 7.88
CA GLY A 151 9.96 10.94 6.93
C GLY A 151 8.78 10.15 7.50
N ARG A 152 8.16 10.58 8.60
CA ARG A 152 6.97 9.93 9.19
C ARG A 152 5.89 9.64 8.15
N SER A 153 5.57 10.60 7.29
CA SER A 153 4.54 10.45 6.24
C SER A 153 4.92 9.43 5.16
N TYR A 154 6.22 9.10 5.00
CA TYR A 154 6.66 8.00 4.13
C TYR A 154 6.22 6.62 4.62
N THR A 155 5.90 6.50 5.92
CA THR A 155 5.25 5.30 6.47
C THR A 155 4.02 4.92 5.66
N TYR A 156 3.24 5.89 5.18
CA TYR A 156 2.06 5.61 4.36
C TYR A 156 2.39 4.91 3.02
N SER A 157 3.46 5.32 2.34
CA SER A 157 3.91 4.64 1.12
C SER A 157 4.27 3.18 1.40
N PHE A 158 4.93 2.93 2.52
CA PHE A 158 5.28 1.57 2.94
C PHE A 158 4.05 0.75 3.35
N LEU A 159 3.09 1.34 4.07
CA LEU A 159 1.81 0.70 4.37
C LEU A 159 1.04 0.30 3.11
N ARG A 160 1.06 1.14 2.07
CA ARG A 160 0.45 0.80 0.78
C ARG A 160 1.14 -0.39 0.12
N HIS A 161 2.46 -0.45 0.19
CA HIS A 161 3.24 -1.57 -0.33
C HIS A 161 2.90 -2.86 0.42
N ILE A 162 2.97 -2.85 1.76
CA ILE A 162 2.63 -4.02 2.56
C ILE A 162 1.17 -4.44 2.36
N GLY A 163 0.24 -3.48 2.31
CA GLY A 163 -1.19 -3.73 2.16
C GLY A 163 -1.53 -4.52 0.91
N GLN A 164 -0.84 -4.26 -0.21
CA GLN A 164 -0.99 -5.02 -1.46
C GLN A 164 -0.65 -6.50 -1.31
N HIS A 165 0.27 -6.83 -0.40
CA HIS A 165 0.73 -8.21 -0.18
C HIS A 165 0.08 -8.88 1.04
N SER A 166 -0.48 -8.11 1.96
CA SER A 166 -1.03 -8.60 3.23
C SER A 166 -2.57 -8.48 3.32
N GLY A 167 -3.22 -8.14 2.22
CA GLY A 167 -4.69 -8.12 2.12
C GLY A 167 -5.36 -7.06 3.00
N PHE A 168 -4.78 -5.87 3.10
CA PHE A 168 -5.42 -4.71 3.71
C PHE A 168 -5.24 -3.45 2.85
N ARG A 169 -6.15 -2.50 3.02
CA ARG A 169 -6.15 -1.23 2.30
C ARG A 169 -5.91 -0.05 3.24
N PRO A 170 -4.74 0.59 3.18
CA PRO A 170 -4.51 1.82 3.92
C PRO A 170 -5.20 2.99 3.22
N VAL A 171 -5.95 3.78 3.98
CA VAL A 171 -6.60 5.01 3.53
C VAL A 171 -6.11 6.18 4.37
N ARG A 172 -5.69 7.29 3.74
CA ARG A 172 -5.03 8.39 4.42
C ARG A 172 -5.87 9.66 4.43
N VAL A 173 -6.00 10.24 5.61
CA VAL A 173 -6.48 11.61 5.82
C VAL A 173 -5.32 12.44 6.38
N THR A 174 -4.87 13.45 5.62
CA THR A 174 -3.87 14.40 6.07
C THR A 174 -4.55 15.50 6.89
N LEU A 175 -4.09 15.68 8.11
CA LEU A 175 -4.61 16.65 9.05
C LEU A 175 -3.92 18.01 8.85
N SER A 176 -4.55 19.05 9.35
CA SER A 176 -4.03 20.42 9.32
C SER A 176 -4.47 21.15 10.58
N ARG A 177 -3.87 22.30 10.86
CA ARG A 177 -4.22 23.13 12.01
C ARG A 177 -5.71 23.49 12.05
N THR A 178 -6.37 23.59 10.89
CA THR A 178 -7.80 23.93 10.76
C THR A 178 -8.68 22.70 10.50
N ALA A 179 -8.15 21.50 10.73
CA ALA A 179 -8.95 20.28 10.62
C ALA A 179 -10.02 20.24 11.72
N THR A 180 -11.19 19.76 11.36
CA THR A 180 -12.30 19.51 12.30
C THR A 180 -12.72 18.05 12.20
N ALA A 181 -13.25 17.48 13.29
CA ALA A 181 -13.75 16.13 13.33
C ALA A 181 -14.74 15.85 12.17
N ALA A 182 -15.66 16.77 11.89
CA ALA A 182 -16.60 16.66 10.79
C ALA A 182 -15.93 16.50 9.41
N LYS A 183 -14.83 17.23 9.14
CA LYS A 183 -14.08 17.10 7.88
C LYS A 183 -13.35 15.77 7.80
N VAL A 184 -12.78 15.31 8.91
CA VAL A 184 -12.08 14.02 8.98
C VAL A 184 -13.07 12.88 8.76
N VAL A 185 -14.18 12.88 9.45
CA VAL A 185 -15.26 11.89 9.31
C VAL A 185 -15.73 11.80 7.85
N ARG A 186 -16.02 12.94 7.21
CA ARG A 186 -16.44 12.95 5.79
C ARG A 186 -15.41 12.31 4.88
N ARG A 187 -14.12 12.61 5.05
CA ARG A 187 -13.05 12.00 4.24
C ARG A 187 -12.92 10.51 4.49
N LEU A 188 -13.01 10.06 5.75
CA LEU A 188 -13.00 8.63 6.06
C LEU A 188 -14.23 7.93 5.47
N ALA A 189 -15.39 8.56 5.56
CA ALA A 189 -16.64 8.07 5.01
C ALA A 189 -16.56 7.84 3.49
N ASP A 190 -15.92 8.76 2.75
CA ASP A 190 -15.70 8.61 1.31
C ASP A 190 -14.90 7.34 0.96
N PHE A 191 -14.01 6.89 1.86
CA PHE A 191 -13.23 5.68 1.66
C PHE A 191 -13.98 4.41 2.06
N VAL A 192 -14.65 4.41 3.24
CA VAL A 192 -15.23 3.18 3.82
C VAL A 192 -16.67 2.92 3.38
N ALA A 193 -17.34 3.91 2.79
CA ALA A 193 -18.72 3.80 2.32
C ALA A 193 -18.94 4.40 0.93
N GLY A 194 -17.87 4.77 0.22
CA GLY A 194 -17.94 5.25 -1.16
C GLY A 194 -18.05 4.10 -2.17
N PRO A 195 -18.24 4.43 -3.47
CA PRO A 195 -18.34 3.45 -4.55
C PRO A 195 -17.13 2.51 -4.64
N GLN A 196 -15.98 2.95 -4.15
CA GLN A 196 -14.74 2.15 -4.11
C GLN A 196 -14.76 1.07 -3.02
N ALA A 197 -15.66 1.15 -2.06
CA ALA A 197 -15.81 0.15 -0.99
C ALA A 197 -16.89 -0.90 -1.31
N GLY A 198 -17.46 -0.89 -2.53
CA GLY A 198 -18.57 -1.78 -2.88
C GLY A 198 -19.87 -1.49 -2.12
N ALA A 199 -19.91 -0.41 -1.35
CA ALA A 199 -21.05 -0.01 -0.57
C ALA A 199 -21.95 0.96 -1.35
N ALA A 200 -23.23 0.98 -1.02
CA ALA A 200 -24.13 2.01 -1.53
C ALA A 200 -23.59 3.42 -1.20
N PRO A 201 -23.67 4.38 -2.14
CA PRO A 201 -23.23 5.74 -1.88
C PRO A 201 -23.86 6.28 -0.61
N LEU A 202 -23.05 6.97 0.20
CA LEU A 202 -23.52 7.63 1.39
C LEU A 202 -24.67 8.59 1.06
N ASN A 203 -25.75 8.44 1.80
CA ASN A 203 -26.76 9.48 1.82
C ASN A 203 -26.19 10.70 2.58
N PRO A 204 -26.04 11.87 1.93
CA PRO A 204 -25.54 13.08 2.58
C PRO A 204 -26.30 13.44 3.86
N THR A 205 -27.60 13.09 3.94
CA THR A 205 -28.44 13.34 5.10
C THR A 205 -28.00 12.48 6.28
N GLU A 206 -27.77 11.18 6.09
CA GLU A 206 -27.30 10.27 7.16
C GLU A 206 -25.99 10.76 7.77
N LEU A 207 -25.05 11.19 6.93
CA LEU A 207 -23.77 11.70 7.43
C LEU A 207 -23.93 13.01 8.22
N ASN A 208 -24.78 13.91 7.76
CA ASN A 208 -25.06 15.16 8.47
C ASN A 208 -25.73 14.92 9.82
N ASP A 209 -26.59 13.90 9.94
CA ASP A 209 -27.25 13.53 11.18
C ASP A 209 -26.27 12.93 12.22
N LEU A 210 -25.19 12.29 11.77
CA LEU A 210 -24.13 11.73 12.64
C LEU A 210 -23.11 12.77 13.11
N LEU A 211 -22.84 13.81 12.32
CA LEU A 211 -21.80 14.80 12.62
C LEU A 211 -21.94 15.57 13.95
N PRO A 212 -23.14 15.78 14.52
CA PRO A 212 -23.27 16.41 15.83
C PRO A 212 -22.70 15.58 16.99
N SER A 213 -22.63 14.25 16.85
CA SER A 213 -22.09 13.35 17.85
C SER A 213 -20.75 12.75 17.36
N ILE A 214 -19.65 13.17 17.97
CA ILE A 214 -18.30 12.66 17.65
C ILE A 214 -18.22 11.15 17.92
N ASP A 215 -18.83 10.69 19.00
CA ASP A 215 -18.87 9.28 19.37
C ASP A 215 -19.63 8.43 18.34
N GLU A 216 -20.86 8.84 17.98
CA GLU A 216 -21.65 8.13 16.96
C GLU A 216 -20.93 8.11 15.60
N ALA A 217 -20.28 9.22 15.22
CA ALA A 217 -19.53 9.32 13.99
C ALA A 217 -18.31 8.37 13.99
N ALA A 218 -17.61 8.23 15.10
CA ALA A 218 -16.49 7.32 15.27
C ALA A 218 -16.93 5.85 15.16
N HIS A 219 -17.99 5.47 15.87
CA HIS A 219 -18.58 4.13 15.80
C HIS A 219 -19.11 3.79 14.41
N TRP A 220 -19.73 4.76 13.74
CA TRP A 220 -20.19 4.59 12.38
C TRP A 220 -19.04 4.33 11.40
N VAL A 221 -17.92 5.10 11.47
CA VAL A 221 -16.74 4.89 10.63
C VAL A 221 -16.13 3.51 10.87
N ALA A 222 -15.93 3.14 12.15
CA ALA A 222 -15.38 1.84 12.51
C ALA A 222 -16.28 0.69 12.03
N GLY A 223 -17.61 0.81 12.25
CA GLY A 223 -18.59 -0.17 11.82
C GLY A 223 -18.65 -0.36 10.31
N ARG A 224 -18.59 0.73 9.53
CA ARG A 224 -18.55 0.67 8.07
C ARG A 224 -17.26 0.03 7.56
N ALA A 225 -16.11 0.42 8.13
CA ALA A 225 -14.83 -0.17 7.79
C ALA A 225 -14.76 -1.68 8.11
N THR A 226 -15.53 -2.15 9.13
CA THR A 226 -15.63 -3.57 9.49
C THR A 226 -16.64 -4.35 8.63
N ALA A 227 -17.64 -3.68 8.07
CA ALA A 227 -18.73 -4.32 7.33
C ALA A 227 -18.33 -4.76 5.91
N VAL A 228 -17.17 -4.33 5.42
CA VAL A 228 -16.65 -4.62 4.09
C VAL A 228 -15.68 -5.81 4.20
N GLU A 229 -15.59 -6.64 3.15
CA GLU A 229 -14.62 -7.75 3.11
C GLU A 229 -13.18 -7.27 3.13
N GLU A 230 -12.92 -6.07 2.61
CA GLU A 230 -11.60 -5.46 2.57
C GLU A 230 -11.23 -4.89 3.95
N ARG A 231 -10.12 -5.31 4.51
CA ARG A 231 -9.61 -4.84 5.79
C ARG A 231 -8.99 -3.45 5.65
N PHE A 232 -9.59 -2.43 6.27
CA PHE A 232 -9.09 -1.07 6.23
C PHE A 232 -8.05 -0.77 7.32
N TRP A 233 -7.01 -0.02 6.94
CA TRP A 233 -6.12 0.65 7.88
C TRP A 233 -6.34 2.16 7.73
N LEU A 234 -6.95 2.77 8.75
CA LEU A 234 -7.28 4.19 8.77
C LEU A 234 -6.05 4.97 9.21
N VAL A 235 -5.47 5.77 8.31
CA VAL A 235 -4.24 6.52 8.56
C VAL A 235 -4.57 8.00 8.71
N LEU A 236 -4.32 8.56 9.90
CA LEU A 236 -4.37 9.99 10.15
C LEU A 236 -2.94 10.53 10.17
N ASP A 237 -2.61 11.35 9.18
CA ASP A 237 -1.25 11.87 8.97
C ASP A 237 -1.15 13.33 9.42
N GLU A 238 0.04 13.75 9.86
CA GLU A 238 0.32 15.11 10.36
C GLU A 238 -0.45 15.47 11.64
N CYS A 239 -0.59 14.51 12.58
CA CYS A 239 -1.24 14.75 13.86
C CYS A 239 -0.58 15.88 14.67
N ASP A 240 0.72 16.08 14.51
CA ASP A 240 1.50 17.15 15.15
C ASP A 240 1.12 18.56 14.68
N LYS A 241 0.41 18.69 13.56
CA LYS A 241 -0.11 19.97 13.07
C LYS A 241 -1.44 20.38 13.66
N LEU A 242 -2.13 19.46 14.38
CA LEU A 242 -3.41 19.79 15.00
C LEU A 242 -3.26 20.83 16.12
N ASP A 243 -4.23 21.73 16.18
CA ASP A 243 -4.35 22.60 17.35
C ASP A 243 -4.65 21.75 18.60
N PRO A 244 -4.02 22.02 19.76
CA PRO A 244 -4.30 21.29 21.00
C PRO A 244 -5.76 21.29 21.44
N SER A 245 -6.55 22.29 21.02
CA SER A 245 -7.98 22.44 21.31
C SER A 245 -8.88 21.85 20.21
N SER A 246 -8.31 21.19 19.18
CA SER A 246 -9.09 20.64 18.07
C SER A 246 -10.01 19.50 18.55
N ASP A 247 -11.25 19.49 18.09
CA ASP A 247 -12.22 18.41 18.28
C ASP A 247 -11.80 17.08 17.61
N VAL A 248 -10.80 17.14 16.73
CA VAL A 248 -10.19 15.94 16.09
C VAL A 248 -9.53 15.05 17.13
N TRP A 249 -9.00 15.58 18.24
CA TRP A 249 -8.43 14.77 19.30
C TRP A 249 -9.45 13.87 19.97
N ASP A 250 -10.65 14.43 20.24
CA ASP A 250 -11.76 13.65 20.80
C ASP A 250 -12.21 12.58 19.80
N PHE A 251 -12.29 12.94 18.52
CA PHE A 251 -12.62 11.98 17.47
C PHE A 251 -11.59 10.83 17.37
N ILE A 252 -10.28 11.12 17.46
CA ILE A 252 -9.22 10.09 17.45
C ILE A 252 -9.43 9.14 18.63
N GLY A 253 -9.69 9.67 19.83
CA GLY A 253 -9.93 8.86 21.02
C GLY A 253 -11.14 7.94 20.87
N GLN A 254 -12.28 8.48 20.42
CA GLN A 254 -13.50 7.72 20.19
C GLN A 254 -13.33 6.69 19.06
N LEU A 255 -12.65 7.06 17.96
CA LEU A 255 -12.37 6.13 16.86
C LEU A 255 -11.50 4.94 17.31
N ALA A 256 -10.48 5.20 18.13
CA ALA A 256 -9.65 4.14 18.69
C ALA A 256 -10.47 3.20 19.59
N THR A 257 -11.37 3.74 20.43
CA THR A 257 -12.29 2.95 21.26
C THR A 257 -13.25 2.12 20.41
N ALA A 258 -13.88 2.71 19.42
CA ALA A 258 -14.79 2.01 18.53
C ALA A 258 -14.09 0.87 17.76
N ILE A 259 -12.87 1.09 17.28
CA ILE A 259 -12.05 0.04 16.64
C ILE A 259 -11.76 -1.10 17.63
N TYR A 260 -11.43 -0.78 18.87
CA TYR A 260 -11.21 -1.79 19.92
C TYR A 260 -12.43 -2.69 20.14
N GLU A 261 -13.59 -2.09 20.25
CA GLU A 261 -14.85 -2.82 20.43
C GLU A 261 -15.15 -3.74 19.24
N HIS A 262 -14.92 -3.24 18.01
CA HIS A 262 -15.05 -4.06 16.80
C HIS A 262 -13.99 -5.17 16.73
N ALA A 263 -12.76 -4.91 17.17
CA ALA A 263 -11.68 -5.91 17.20
C ALA A 263 -12.00 -7.06 18.16
N ALA A 264 -12.60 -6.78 19.31
CA ALA A 264 -13.05 -7.79 20.26
C ALA A 264 -14.08 -8.78 19.66
N VAL A 265 -14.85 -8.35 18.63
CA VAL A 265 -15.87 -9.18 17.98
C VAL A 265 -15.40 -9.81 16.69
N ARG A 266 -14.59 -9.11 15.89
CA ARG A 266 -14.20 -9.49 14.53
C ARG A 266 -12.74 -9.93 14.41
N GLY A 267 -11.93 -9.76 15.45
CA GLY A 267 -10.51 -10.13 15.44
C GLY A 267 -9.76 -9.44 14.28
N ASP A 268 -9.04 -10.22 13.51
CA ASP A 268 -8.21 -9.73 12.39
C ASP A 268 -8.95 -8.97 11.29
N GLN A 269 -10.27 -9.07 11.21
CA GLN A 269 -11.08 -8.34 10.23
C GLN A 269 -11.42 -6.91 10.65
N ALA A 270 -11.16 -6.55 11.91
CA ALA A 270 -11.36 -5.19 12.37
C ALA A 270 -10.41 -4.21 11.66
N PRO A 271 -10.84 -2.96 11.43
CA PRO A 271 -9.96 -1.94 10.92
C PRO A 271 -8.84 -1.65 11.94
N ARG A 272 -7.70 -1.12 11.44
CA ARG A 272 -6.61 -0.66 12.29
C ARG A 272 -6.43 0.85 12.13
N LEU A 273 -6.00 1.51 13.19
CA LEU A 273 -5.73 2.95 13.21
C LEU A 273 -4.22 3.20 13.21
N VAL A 274 -3.76 4.06 12.33
CA VAL A 274 -2.37 4.50 12.26
C VAL A 274 -2.32 6.02 12.41
N LEU A 275 -1.59 6.50 13.38
CA LEU A 275 -1.44 7.92 13.69
C LEU A 275 0.01 8.35 13.43
N LEU A 276 0.21 9.16 12.38
CA LEU A 276 1.52 9.66 11.98
C LEU A 276 1.73 11.07 12.51
N GLY A 277 2.88 11.32 13.13
CA GLY A 277 3.15 12.56 13.85
C GLY A 277 2.40 12.65 15.19
N TYR A 278 2.04 11.53 15.74
CA TYR A 278 1.41 11.49 17.04
C TYR A 278 2.50 11.43 18.12
N GLY A 279 2.72 12.56 18.80
CA GLY A 279 3.74 12.68 19.85
C GLY A 279 3.41 11.78 21.05
N ARG A 280 4.43 11.55 21.88
CA ARG A 280 4.32 10.68 23.09
C ARG A 280 3.29 11.15 24.13
N SER A 281 2.57 12.23 23.88
CA SER A 281 1.46 12.69 24.71
C SER A 281 0.25 11.76 24.54
N MET A 282 0.24 10.65 25.27
CA MET A 282 -0.90 9.70 25.30
C MET A 282 -2.15 10.25 25.99
N ARG A 283 -2.23 11.56 26.22
CA ARG A 283 -3.34 12.16 26.98
C ARG A 283 -4.68 12.06 26.27
N GLN A 284 -4.66 11.96 24.94
CA GLN A 284 -5.86 11.93 24.10
C GLN A 284 -6.36 10.51 23.80
N LEU A 285 -5.54 9.48 24.05
CA LEU A 285 -5.98 8.10 23.90
C LEU A 285 -6.44 7.53 25.23
N PRO A 286 -7.58 6.79 25.26
CA PRO A 286 -8.07 6.12 26.45
C PRO A 286 -7.03 5.22 27.09
N TYR A 287 -7.00 5.20 28.44
CA TYR A 287 -6.01 4.44 29.19
C TYR A 287 -6.08 2.93 28.88
N ASP A 288 -7.29 2.42 28.71
CA ASP A 288 -7.56 1.00 28.49
C ASP A 288 -6.97 0.47 27.19
N LEU A 289 -6.68 1.35 26.22
CA LEU A 289 -6.08 0.99 24.94
C LEU A 289 -4.55 0.81 25.00
N ARG A 290 -3.90 1.11 26.12
CA ARG A 290 -2.42 1.08 26.20
C ARG A 290 -1.82 -0.29 25.86
N GLY A 291 -2.48 -1.37 26.23
CA GLY A 291 -2.09 -2.73 25.90
C GLY A 291 -2.13 -3.05 24.40
N ASN A 292 -2.90 -2.28 23.62
CA ASN A 292 -3.21 -2.52 22.21
C ASN A 292 -2.47 -1.59 21.25
N LEU A 293 -1.54 -0.78 21.79
CA LEU A 293 -0.72 0.16 21.02
C LEU A 293 0.57 -0.50 20.53
N SER A 294 1.01 -0.07 19.35
CA SER A 294 2.38 -0.24 18.88
C SER A 294 3.00 1.12 18.62
N TRP A 295 4.31 1.22 18.79
CA TRP A 295 5.05 2.48 18.68
C TRP A 295 6.22 2.33 17.72
N ASP A 296 6.42 3.39 16.92
CA ASP A 296 7.65 3.63 16.19
C ASP A 296 8.07 5.09 16.34
N THR A 297 9.37 5.34 16.29
CA THR A 297 9.92 6.70 16.30
C THR A 297 10.80 6.88 15.08
N ALA A 298 10.31 7.65 14.10
CA ALA A 298 11.07 7.99 12.92
C ALA A 298 12.25 8.88 13.28
N ARG A 299 13.43 8.49 12.85
CA ARG A 299 14.65 9.29 12.95
C ARG A 299 15.04 9.88 11.60
N ILE A 300 15.91 10.88 11.62
CA ILE A 300 16.49 11.44 10.40
C ILE A 300 17.43 10.38 9.80
N VAL A 301 17.38 10.23 8.48
CA VAL A 301 18.25 9.32 7.74
C VAL A 301 19.70 9.80 7.81
N GLU A 302 20.60 8.91 8.19
CA GLU A 302 22.03 9.11 8.27
C GLU A 302 22.75 8.51 7.05
N PRO A 303 24.03 8.89 6.79
CA PRO A 303 24.79 8.29 5.69
C PRO A 303 24.90 6.77 5.76
N GLY A 304 24.90 6.19 6.97
CA GLY A 304 24.89 4.74 7.18
C GLY A 304 23.64 4.06 6.63
N ASP A 305 22.50 4.74 6.73
CA ASP A 305 21.22 4.23 6.22
C ASP A 305 21.18 4.21 4.70
N LEU A 306 21.78 5.21 4.05
CA LEU A 306 21.95 5.25 2.61
C LEU A 306 22.89 4.13 2.12
N ARG A 307 23.99 3.85 2.84
CA ARG A 307 24.85 2.71 2.52
C ARG A 307 24.08 1.41 2.55
N HIS A 308 23.34 1.18 3.62
CA HIS A 308 22.52 -0.03 3.76
C HIS A 308 21.46 -0.13 2.65
N PHE A 309 20.82 0.97 2.31
CA PHE A 309 19.84 1.03 1.22
C PHE A 309 20.46 0.66 -0.13
N PHE A 310 21.57 1.29 -0.53
CA PHE A 310 22.21 0.99 -1.81
C PHE A 310 22.84 -0.39 -1.84
N ASP A 311 23.43 -0.84 -0.74
CA ASP A 311 23.96 -2.19 -0.60
C ASP A 311 22.86 -3.22 -0.89
N GLN A 312 21.72 -3.10 -0.25
CA GLN A 312 20.57 -3.97 -0.49
C GLN A 312 20.09 -3.89 -1.95
N VAL A 313 19.90 -2.68 -2.49
CA VAL A 313 19.40 -2.49 -3.86
C VAL A 313 20.35 -3.10 -4.90
N PHE A 314 21.66 -2.95 -4.74
CA PHE A 314 22.64 -3.47 -5.70
C PHE A 314 22.86 -4.97 -5.54
N HIS A 315 22.64 -5.55 -4.37
CA HIS A 315 22.63 -7.01 -4.21
C HIS A 315 21.35 -7.65 -4.79
N GLU A 316 20.19 -7.03 -4.63
CA GLU A 316 18.92 -7.53 -5.20
C GLU A 316 18.88 -7.42 -6.73
N ALA A 317 19.38 -6.32 -7.29
CA ALA A 317 19.42 -6.04 -8.72
C ALA A 317 20.78 -5.42 -9.10
N PRO A 318 21.81 -6.24 -9.27
CA PRO A 318 23.14 -5.75 -9.60
C PRO A 318 23.17 -5.03 -10.95
N PRO A 319 23.84 -3.87 -11.03
CA PRO A 319 24.08 -3.19 -12.30
C PRO A 319 24.79 -4.09 -13.32
N GLU A 320 24.41 -4.03 -14.59
CA GLU A 320 24.99 -4.85 -15.66
C GLU A 320 26.48 -4.60 -15.86
N ILE A 321 26.94 -3.38 -15.57
CA ILE A 321 28.36 -2.99 -15.67
C ILE A 321 29.27 -3.85 -14.77
N LEU A 322 28.74 -4.48 -13.71
CA LEU A 322 29.54 -5.31 -12.82
C LEU A 322 29.94 -6.66 -13.44
N GLY A 323 29.39 -7.04 -14.58
CA GLY A 323 29.71 -8.29 -15.26
C GLY A 323 29.48 -9.54 -14.38
N THR A 324 29.86 -10.70 -14.89
CA THR A 324 29.77 -12.00 -14.18
C THR A 324 31.07 -12.42 -13.52
N GLY A 325 32.15 -11.59 -13.57
CA GLY A 325 33.46 -11.85 -13.01
C GLY A 325 33.63 -11.47 -11.54
N GLN A 326 34.51 -12.17 -10.82
CA GLN A 326 34.90 -11.77 -9.46
C GLN A 326 35.89 -10.58 -9.50
N PRO A 327 35.85 -9.64 -8.55
CA PRO A 327 35.22 -9.66 -7.22
C PRO A 327 33.97 -8.73 -7.12
N ARG A 328 32.81 -9.33 -7.24
CA ARG A 328 31.52 -8.61 -7.28
C ARG A 328 31.24 -7.79 -6.01
N GLU A 329 31.58 -8.32 -4.85
CA GLU A 329 31.33 -7.63 -3.56
C GLU A 329 32.14 -6.34 -3.41
N SER A 330 33.42 -6.33 -3.80
CA SER A 330 34.26 -5.13 -3.76
C SER A 330 33.73 -4.04 -4.70
N ALA A 331 33.29 -4.43 -5.89
CA ALA A 331 32.75 -3.49 -6.86
C ALA A 331 31.37 -2.94 -6.43
N ILE A 332 30.53 -3.74 -5.78
CA ILE A 332 29.28 -3.27 -5.17
C ILE A 332 29.60 -2.26 -4.07
N ALA A 333 30.54 -2.56 -3.17
CA ALA A 333 30.92 -1.66 -2.09
C ALA A 333 31.42 -0.29 -2.60
N GLU A 334 32.22 -0.27 -3.67
CA GLU A 334 32.66 0.98 -4.32
C GLU A 334 31.49 1.75 -4.92
N LEU A 335 30.58 1.08 -5.61
CA LEU A 335 29.38 1.71 -6.18
C LEU A 335 28.45 2.28 -5.09
N VAL A 336 28.32 1.59 -3.96
CA VAL A 336 27.55 2.07 -2.80
C VAL A 336 28.12 3.39 -2.31
N GLU A 337 29.44 3.49 -2.09
CA GLU A 337 30.07 4.74 -1.62
C GLU A 337 29.88 5.88 -2.63
N VAL A 338 30.01 5.62 -3.93
CA VAL A 338 29.77 6.61 -4.98
C VAL A 338 28.32 7.08 -4.96
N ALA A 339 27.35 6.16 -4.91
CA ALA A 339 25.94 6.50 -4.87
C ALA A 339 25.56 7.32 -3.62
N VAL A 340 26.07 6.94 -2.45
CA VAL A 340 25.88 7.68 -1.20
C VAL A 340 26.43 9.11 -1.31
N HIS A 341 27.65 9.25 -1.81
CA HIS A 341 28.27 10.57 -1.98
C HIS A 341 27.48 11.47 -2.95
N GLU A 342 27.02 10.92 -4.07
CA GLU A 342 26.18 11.65 -5.03
C GLU A 342 24.86 12.12 -4.42
N VAL A 343 24.18 11.26 -3.65
CA VAL A 343 22.91 11.60 -2.99
C VAL A 343 23.14 12.70 -1.94
N LEU A 344 24.17 12.57 -1.09
CA LEU A 344 24.48 13.56 -0.06
C LEU A 344 24.87 14.92 -0.69
N ARG A 345 25.64 14.90 -1.77
CA ARG A 345 25.97 16.12 -2.53
C ARG A 345 24.72 16.78 -3.14
N ALA A 346 23.82 15.99 -3.73
CA ALA A 346 22.60 16.50 -4.34
C ALA A 346 21.62 17.09 -3.30
N THR A 347 21.67 16.60 -2.07
CA THR A 347 20.81 17.10 -0.98
C THR A 347 21.40 18.28 -0.21
N GLY A 348 22.67 18.62 -0.47
CA GLY A 348 23.35 19.75 0.19
C GLY A 348 23.71 19.50 1.65
N THR A 349 23.79 18.24 2.09
CA THR A 349 24.01 17.85 3.50
C THR A 349 25.48 17.92 3.96
N GLU A 350 26.43 18.22 3.12
CA GLU A 350 27.84 18.41 3.52
C GLU A 350 28.09 19.65 4.41
N GLY A 351 27.05 20.27 4.97
CA GLY A 351 27.21 21.47 5.81
C GLY A 351 25.94 22.05 6.41
N ALA A 352 24.83 21.38 6.33
CA ALA A 352 23.56 21.96 6.76
C ALA A 352 23.29 21.75 8.25
N ASP A 353 23.71 22.69 9.08
CA ASP A 353 23.13 22.94 10.39
C ASP A 353 21.64 23.29 10.25
N GLY A 354 20.79 22.37 10.63
CA GLY A 354 19.47 22.55 11.25
C GLY A 354 18.33 23.30 10.54
N ALA A 355 18.52 24.04 9.47
CA ALA A 355 17.59 25.09 9.04
C ALA A 355 16.54 24.69 7.98
N ASP A 356 16.71 23.61 7.22
CA ASP A 356 15.75 23.20 6.16
C ASP A 356 15.39 21.71 6.26
N ARG A 357 14.88 21.30 7.43
CA ARG A 357 14.45 19.91 7.66
C ARG A 357 13.14 19.58 6.97
N GLU A 358 12.31 20.57 6.69
CA GLU A 358 11.06 20.38 5.95
C GLU A 358 11.37 20.13 4.49
N GLY A 359 11.09 18.92 4.03
CA GLY A 359 11.39 18.48 2.67
C GLY A 359 12.70 17.71 2.50
N TYR A 360 13.56 17.65 3.53
CA TYR A 360 14.82 16.88 3.48
C TYR A 360 14.63 15.45 3.00
N MET A 361 13.73 14.68 3.62
CA MET A 361 13.45 13.30 3.21
C MET A 361 12.96 13.19 1.76
N ARG A 362 12.18 14.15 1.29
CA ARG A 362 11.73 14.15 -0.11
C ARG A 362 12.90 14.35 -1.06
N LYS A 363 13.77 15.32 -0.78
CA LYS A 363 14.98 15.57 -1.58
C LYS A 363 15.87 14.33 -1.59
N LEU A 364 16.08 13.73 -0.42
CA LEU A 364 16.90 12.53 -0.24
C LEU A 364 16.34 11.34 -1.03
N CYS A 365 15.07 11.03 -0.87
CA CYS A 365 14.43 9.94 -1.62
C CYS A 365 14.48 10.20 -3.13
N THR A 366 14.19 11.44 -3.59
CA THR A 366 14.28 11.78 -5.02
C THR A 366 15.69 11.61 -5.57
N ALA A 367 16.71 12.01 -4.81
CA ALA A 367 18.11 11.83 -5.22
C ALA A 367 18.48 10.34 -5.26
N ALA A 368 18.09 9.56 -4.24
CA ALA A 368 18.31 8.12 -4.20
C ALA A 368 17.60 7.38 -5.35
N GLU A 369 16.36 7.75 -5.67
CA GLU A 369 15.62 7.23 -6.83
C GLU A 369 16.32 7.54 -8.15
N GLY A 370 16.86 8.76 -8.29
CA GLY A 370 17.67 9.17 -9.43
C GLY A 370 18.90 8.29 -9.58
N ALA A 371 19.65 8.09 -8.49
CA ALA A 371 20.84 7.25 -8.47
C ALA A 371 20.50 5.78 -8.84
N VAL A 372 19.48 5.18 -8.20
CA VAL A 372 19.03 3.80 -8.54
C VAL A 372 18.69 3.67 -10.01
N ARG A 373 18.00 4.66 -10.59
CA ARG A 373 17.65 4.64 -12.01
C ARG A 373 18.88 4.67 -12.91
N VAL A 374 19.83 5.54 -12.62
CA VAL A 374 21.08 5.64 -13.37
C VAL A 374 21.86 4.32 -13.30
N TYR A 375 22.07 3.78 -12.10
CA TYR A 375 22.86 2.56 -11.92
C TYR A 375 22.18 1.30 -12.47
N ARG A 376 20.84 1.25 -12.55
CA ARG A 376 20.13 0.14 -13.24
C ARG A 376 20.18 0.23 -14.75
N SER A 377 20.50 1.39 -15.32
CA SER A 377 20.63 1.59 -16.77
C SER A 377 22.08 1.43 -17.27
N LEU A 378 23.04 1.28 -16.37
CA LEU A 378 24.44 0.97 -16.62
C LEU A 378 24.68 -0.54 -16.66
#